data_cdac298f18d5d78528c0e36066dfc113
#
_entry.id   cdac298f18d5d78528c0e36066dfc113
#
_cell.length_a   1.000
_cell.length_b   1.000
_cell.length_c   1.000
_cell.angle_alpha   90.00
_cell.angle_beta   90.00
_cell.angle_gamma   90.00
#
_symmetry.space_group_name_H-M   'P 1'
#
loop_
_entity.id
_entity.type
_entity.pdbx_description
1 polymer ?
#
loop_
_entity_poly.entity_id
_entity_poly.type
_entity_poly.pdbx_seq_one_letter_code
_entity_poly.pdbx_strand_id
1 'polypeptide(L)'
;MKTTIHAICTIILGLFFIYKGIDKLPIKLKEVTQEQIISTIVEKESYDPPVGYRITMNTMRQSGFIRLISFFQILAGVLMIIPKTRLTGLLTLLPIIFNIFIMHVFFDNRTDENILTGTILAINILLCSFYYKRIRLILFEK
;
A
#
# COMPACT_ATOMS: atom_id res chain seq x y z
N MET A 1 20.56 -9.94 17.51
CA MET A 1 19.44 -10.79 17.02
C MET A 1 18.14 -10.00 16.78
N LYS A 2 17.56 -9.26 17.73
CA LYS A 2 16.32 -8.47 17.50
C LYS A 2 16.42 -7.43 16.38
N THR A 3 17.55 -6.72 16.28
CA THR A 3 17.81 -5.71 15.23
C THR A 3 17.95 -6.32 13.84
N THR A 4 18.51 -7.52 13.73
CA THR A 4 18.68 -8.23 12.45
C THR A 4 17.32 -8.72 11.91
N ILE A 5 16.50 -9.32 12.77
CA ILE A 5 15.14 -9.77 12.39
C ILE A 5 14.29 -8.58 11.94
N HIS A 6 14.28 -7.48 12.71
CA HIS A 6 13.61 -6.26 12.34
C HIS A 6 14.06 -5.75 10.94
N ALA A 7 15.38 -5.73 10.70
CA ALA A 7 15.93 -5.30 9.41
C ALA A 7 15.46 -6.18 8.26
N ILE A 8 15.49 -7.50 8.42
CA ILE A 8 15.03 -8.47 7.41
C ILE A 8 13.53 -8.27 7.12
N CYS A 9 12.68 -8.22 8.15
CA CYS A 9 11.24 -8.00 7.97
C CYS A 9 10.94 -6.68 7.27
N THR A 10 11.67 -5.61 7.62
CA THR A 10 11.49 -4.29 6.98
C THR A 10 11.89 -4.33 5.51
N ILE A 11 12.99 -5.01 5.16
CA ILE A 11 13.43 -5.16 3.77
C ILE A 11 12.42 -5.98 2.96
N ILE A 12 11.94 -7.10 3.51
CA ILE A 12 10.93 -7.94 2.85
C ILE A 12 9.66 -7.13 2.57
N LEU A 13 9.18 -6.38 3.56
CA LEU A 13 8.02 -5.51 3.40
C LEU A 13 8.29 -4.42 2.35
N GLY A 14 9.48 -3.83 2.34
CA GLY A 14 9.90 -2.84 1.34
C GLY A 14 9.87 -3.39 -0.08
N LEU A 15 10.47 -4.58 -0.29
CA LEU A 15 10.46 -5.27 -1.59
C LEU A 15 9.04 -5.61 -2.06
N PHE A 16 8.19 -6.07 -1.14
CA PHE A 16 6.78 -6.33 -1.44
C PHE A 16 6.08 -5.07 -1.96
N PHE A 17 6.28 -3.90 -1.33
CA PHE A 17 5.64 -2.66 -1.79
C PHE A 17 6.25 -2.08 -3.06
N ILE A 18 7.54 -2.28 -3.31
CA ILE A 18 8.14 -1.97 -4.62
C ILE A 18 7.47 -2.81 -5.71
N TYR A 19 7.37 -4.12 -5.50
CA TYR A 19 6.72 -5.03 -6.45
C TYR A 19 5.26 -4.62 -6.72
N LYS A 20 4.46 -4.43 -5.66
CA LYS A 20 3.06 -4.01 -5.78
C LYS A 20 2.87 -2.62 -6.39
N GLY A 21 3.81 -1.71 -6.15
CA GLY A 21 3.83 -0.39 -6.77
C GLY A 21 4.13 -0.46 -8.26
N ILE A 22 5.14 -1.24 -8.66
CA ILE A 22 5.49 -1.45 -10.07
C ILE A 22 4.36 -2.14 -10.83
N ASP A 23 3.74 -3.14 -10.25
CA ASP A 23 2.62 -3.87 -10.87
C ASP A 23 1.42 -2.96 -11.20
N LYS A 24 1.23 -1.89 -10.44
CA LYS A 24 0.18 -0.90 -10.67
C LYS A 24 0.57 0.21 -11.67
N LEU A 25 1.86 0.44 -11.92
CA LEU A 25 2.33 1.51 -12.83
C LEU A 25 1.94 1.30 -14.30
N PRO A 26 2.00 0.06 -14.87
CA PRO A 26 1.67 -0.17 -16.27
C PRO A 26 0.19 -0.02 -16.61
N ILE A 27 -0.65 0.29 -15.63
CA ILE A 27 -2.05 0.65 -15.86
C ILE A 27 -2.08 1.97 -16.67
N LYS A 28 -1.55 1.81 -17.85
CA LYS A 28 -1.66 2.52 -19.12
C LYS A 28 -1.32 4.00 -19.16
N LEU A 29 -0.19 4.24 -19.79
CA LEU A 29 0.10 5.44 -20.62
C LEU A 29 -0.81 5.55 -21.89
N LYS A 30 -1.71 4.60 -22.17
CA LYS A 30 -2.69 4.69 -23.26
C LYS A 30 -4.03 5.17 -22.71
N GLU A 31 -4.65 6.11 -23.42
CA GLU A 31 -6.07 6.44 -23.22
C GLU A 31 -6.88 5.16 -23.32
N VAL A 32 -7.49 4.77 -22.23
CA VAL A 32 -8.33 3.58 -22.16
C VAL A 32 -9.75 4.04 -22.24
N THR A 33 -10.48 3.54 -23.23
CA THR A 33 -11.92 3.78 -23.31
C THR A 33 -12.63 3.15 -22.09
N GLN A 34 -13.78 3.73 -21.71
CA GLN A 34 -14.56 3.22 -20.58
C GLN A 34 -14.89 1.73 -20.75
N GLU A 35 -15.16 1.27 -21.97
CA GLU A 35 -15.44 -0.13 -22.30
C GLU A 35 -14.24 -1.04 -22.01
N GLN A 36 -13.02 -0.62 -22.35
CA GLN A 36 -11.80 -1.39 -22.04
C GLN A 36 -11.50 -1.46 -20.55
N ILE A 37 -11.86 -0.43 -19.79
CA ILE A 37 -11.73 -0.44 -18.32
C ILE A 37 -12.71 -1.45 -17.74
N ILE A 38 -13.96 -1.44 -18.19
CA ILE A 38 -15.02 -2.34 -17.74
C ILE A 38 -14.67 -3.79 -18.08
N SER A 39 -14.25 -4.09 -19.32
CA SER A 39 -13.87 -5.44 -19.73
C SER A 39 -12.68 -5.97 -18.95
N THR A 40 -11.65 -5.15 -18.73
CA THR A 40 -10.46 -5.56 -17.96
C THR A 40 -10.77 -5.84 -16.49
N ILE A 41 -11.78 -5.17 -15.92
CA ILE A 41 -12.24 -5.41 -14.55
C ILE A 41 -13.05 -6.71 -14.50
N VAL A 42 -13.95 -6.93 -15.47
CA VAL A 42 -14.83 -8.11 -15.52
C VAL A 42 -14.04 -9.40 -15.83
N GLU A 43 -13.05 -9.32 -16.74
CA GLU A 43 -12.28 -10.50 -17.15
C GLU A 43 -11.24 -10.98 -16.12
N LYS A 44 -10.75 -10.11 -15.24
CA LYS A 44 -9.70 -10.46 -14.26
C LYS A 44 -10.19 -10.93 -12.91
N GLU A 45 -11.44 -10.70 -12.58
CA GLU A 45 -11.96 -11.02 -11.25
C GLU A 45 -13.00 -12.13 -11.34
N SER A 46 -12.69 -13.30 -10.74
CA SER A 46 -13.66 -14.38 -10.50
C SER A 46 -14.76 -14.00 -9.48
N TYR A 47 -14.82 -12.73 -9.12
CA TYR A 47 -15.65 -12.13 -8.10
C TYR A 47 -16.27 -10.85 -8.64
N ASP A 48 -17.58 -10.65 -8.42
CA ASP A 48 -18.30 -9.41 -8.77
C ASP A 48 -18.24 -8.40 -7.59
N PRO A 49 -17.35 -7.41 -7.64
CA PRO A 49 -17.19 -6.48 -6.53
C PRO A 49 -18.41 -5.55 -6.39
N PRO A 50 -18.71 -5.09 -5.15
CA PRO A 50 -19.79 -4.14 -4.92
C PRO A 50 -19.70 -2.91 -5.83
N VAL A 51 -20.84 -2.39 -6.27
CA VAL A 51 -20.91 -1.26 -7.22
C VAL A 51 -20.13 -0.05 -6.70
N GLY A 52 -20.22 0.26 -5.39
CA GLY A 52 -19.47 1.35 -4.77
C GLY A 52 -17.95 1.18 -4.90
N TYR A 53 -17.44 -0.04 -4.71
CA TYR A 53 -16.03 -0.35 -4.90
C TYR A 53 -15.60 -0.16 -6.36
N ARG A 54 -16.39 -0.68 -7.31
CA ARG A 54 -16.12 -0.52 -8.75
C ARG A 54 -16.06 0.94 -9.18
N ILE A 55 -17.03 1.75 -8.76
CA ILE A 55 -17.06 3.19 -9.06
C ILE A 55 -15.83 3.88 -8.48
N THR A 56 -15.52 3.64 -7.21
CA THR A 56 -14.37 4.25 -6.53
C THR A 56 -13.05 3.88 -7.21
N MET A 57 -12.82 2.60 -7.47
CA MET A 57 -11.58 2.12 -8.11
C MET A 57 -11.45 2.65 -9.54
N ASN A 58 -12.56 2.73 -10.28
CA ASN A 58 -12.56 3.27 -11.64
C ASN A 58 -12.22 4.78 -11.64
N THR A 59 -12.82 5.55 -10.74
CA THR A 59 -12.52 6.98 -10.56
C THR A 59 -11.05 7.20 -10.20
N MET A 60 -10.49 6.40 -9.29
CA MET A 60 -9.08 6.48 -8.91
C MET A 60 -8.14 6.10 -10.05
N ARG A 61 -8.53 5.16 -10.92
CA ARG A 61 -7.76 4.80 -12.12
C ARG A 61 -7.79 5.91 -13.16
N GLN A 62 -8.96 6.45 -13.47
CA GLN A 62 -9.13 7.51 -14.47
C GLN A 62 -8.44 8.82 -14.06
N SER A 63 -8.52 9.20 -12.80
CA SER A 63 -7.86 10.41 -12.27
C SER A 63 -6.33 10.28 -12.18
N GLY A 64 -5.77 9.08 -12.33
CA GLY A 64 -4.36 8.80 -12.11
C GLY A 64 -3.95 8.69 -10.63
N PHE A 65 -4.90 8.76 -9.69
CA PHE A 65 -4.63 8.68 -8.27
C PHE A 65 -3.94 7.37 -7.86
N ILE A 66 -4.28 6.25 -8.53
CA ILE A 66 -3.59 4.97 -8.32
C ILE A 66 -2.11 5.04 -8.67
N ARG A 67 -1.71 5.83 -9.68
CA ARG A 67 -0.29 6.04 -10.02
C ARG A 67 0.43 6.80 -8.92
N LEU A 68 -0.22 7.79 -8.32
CA LEU A 68 0.32 8.51 -7.17
C LEU A 68 0.55 7.58 -5.98
N ILE A 69 -0.43 6.74 -5.66
CA ILE A 69 -0.30 5.70 -4.62
C ILE A 69 0.87 4.76 -4.94
N SER A 70 0.97 4.29 -6.20
CA SER A 70 2.06 3.41 -6.66
C SER A 70 3.42 4.05 -6.49
N PHE A 71 3.56 5.32 -6.87
CA PHE A 71 4.79 6.09 -6.68
C PHE A 71 5.20 6.13 -5.20
N PHE A 72 4.29 6.46 -4.31
CA PHE A 72 4.59 6.50 -2.88
C PHE A 72 4.85 5.12 -2.28
N GLN A 73 4.23 4.05 -2.78
CA GLN A 73 4.54 2.68 -2.37
C GLN A 73 5.98 2.30 -2.75
N ILE A 74 6.41 2.63 -3.98
CA ILE A 74 7.79 2.38 -4.43
C ILE A 74 8.76 3.21 -3.60
N LEU A 75 8.49 4.50 -3.44
CA LEU A 75 9.33 5.40 -2.64
C LEU A 75 9.49 4.89 -1.20
N ALA A 76 8.39 4.56 -0.55
CA ALA A 76 8.41 4.00 0.81
C ALA A 76 9.22 2.70 0.86
N GLY A 77 9.02 1.80 -0.10
CA GLY A 77 9.76 0.54 -0.20
C GLY A 77 11.26 0.75 -0.35
N VAL A 78 11.69 1.66 -1.21
CA VAL A 78 13.12 2.02 -1.38
C VAL A 78 13.70 2.59 -0.08
N LEU A 79 12.98 3.50 0.58
CA LEU A 79 13.41 4.07 1.85
C LEU A 79 13.53 3.02 2.97
N MET A 80 12.71 1.97 2.94
CA MET A 80 12.74 0.87 3.90
C MET A 80 13.96 -0.05 3.73
N ILE A 81 14.50 -0.19 2.52
CA ILE A 81 15.71 -0.97 2.24
C ILE A 81 16.93 -0.26 2.81
N ILE A 82 17.02 1.06 2.69
CA ILE A 82 18.17 1.85 3.11
C ILE A 82 18.16 2.00 4.65
N PRO A 83 19.21 1.55 5.37
CA PRO A 83 19.21 1.50 6.84
C PRO A 83 18.92 2.84 7.55
N LYS A 84 19.40 3.95 6.98
CA LYS A 84 19.25 5.29 7.57
C LYS A 84 17.85 5.86 7.45
N THR A 85 17.09 5.45 6.42
CA THR A 85 15.76 5.99 6.08
C THR A 85 14.62 5.03 6.35
N ARG A 86 14.88 3.87 6.95
CA ARG A 86 13.85 2.83 7.24
C ARG A 86 12.64 3.38 7.97
N LEU A 87 12.85 4.17 9.02
CA LEU A 87 11.75 4.77 9.76
C LEU A 87 10.89 5.68 8.87
N THR A 88 11.53 6.52 8.05
CA THR A 88 10.81 7.39 7.11
C THR A 88 9.98 6.56 6.14
N GLY A 89 10.55 5.48 5.58
CA GLY A 89 9.81 4.57 4.68
C GLY A 89 8.58 3.94 5.37
N LEU A 90 8.74 3.43 6.59
CA LEU A 90 7.63 2.85 7.36
C LEU A 90 6.53 3.88 7.66
N LEU A 91 6.91 5.11 8.03
CA LEU A 91 5.96 6.20 8.29
C LEU A 91 5.27 6.70 7.02
N THR A 92 5.97 6.74 5.88
CA THR A 92 5.38 7.08 4.59
C THR A 92 4.37 6.01 4.15
N LEU A 93 4.66 4.74 4.40
CA LEU A 93 3.79 3.63 4.05
C LEU A 93 2.54 3.57 4.92
N LEU A 94 2.62 3.96 6.19
CA LEU A 94 1.55 3.79 7.17
C LEU A 94 0.19 4.37 6.72
N PRO A 95 0.07 5.64 6.31
CA PRO A 95 -1.20 6.18 5.85
C PRO A 95 -1.70 5.52 4.56
N ILE A 96 -0.79 5.06 3.69
CA ILE A 96 -1.15 4.41 2.44
C ILE A 96 -1.80 3.06 2.72
N ILE A 97 -1.14 2.20 3.52
CA ILE A 97 -1.69 0.87 3.83
C ILE A 97 -2.92 0.95 4.71
N PHE A 98 -3.01 1.95 5.60
CA PHE A 98 -4.22 2.21 6.37
C PHE A 98 -5.40 2.53 5.44
N ASN A 99 -5.24 3.43 4.47
CA ASN A 99 -6.29 3.74 3.49
C ASN A 99 -6.68 2.50 2.65
N ILE A 100 -5.71 1.71 2.21
CA ILE A 100 -5.99 0.48 1.45
C ILE A 100 -6.83 -0.48 2.30
N PHE A 101 -6.45 -0.70 3.56
CA PHE A 101 -7.21 -1.55 4.49
C PHE A 101 -8.63 -1.04 4.68
N ILE A 102 -8.82 0.26 4.95
CA ILE A 102 -10.14 0.87 5.14
C ILE A 102 -11.00 0.76 3.88
N MET A 103 -10.41 0.94 2.70
CA MET A 103 -11.13 0.74 1.43
C MET A 103 -11.64 -0.69 1.27
N HIS A 104 -10.82 -1.69 1.61
CA HIS A 104 -11.27 -3.08 1.55
C HIS A 104 -12.37 -3.36 2.57
N VAL A 105 -12.25 -2.87 3.81
CA VAL A 105 -13.27 -3.10 4.86
C VAL A 105 -14.61 -2.47 4.50
N PHE A 106 -14.61 -1.23 4.00
CA PHE A 106 -15.86 -0.47 3.82
C PHE A 106 -16.48 -0.58 2.43
N PHE A 107 -15.69 -0.81 1.39
CA PHE A 107 -16.17 -0.81 0.01
C PHE A 107 -16.22 -2.20 -0.62
N ASP A 108 -15.22 -3.04 -0.37
CA ASP A 108 -15.11 -4.38 -0.96
C ASP A 108 -15.67 -5.46 -0.04
N ASN A 109 -15.35 -5.36 1.25
CA ASN A 109 -15.76 -6.25 2.35
C ASN A 109 -15.45 -7.74 2.10
N ARG A 110 -14.41 -8.06 1.36
CA ARG A 110 -13.90 -9.42 1.20
C ARG A 110 -13.03 -9.82 2.38
N THR A 111 -13.35 -10.94 3.00
CA THR A 111 -12.65 -11.44 4.19
C THR A 111 -11.16 -11.70 3.93
N ASP A 112 -10.81 -12.28 2.78
CA ASP A 112 -9.43 -12.58 2.39
C ASP A 112 -8.59 -11.30 2.23
N GLU A 113 -9.10 -10.29 1.54
CA GLU A 113 -8.43 -9.01 1.36
C GLU A 113 -8.37 -8.20 2.67
N ASN A 114 -9.40 -8.27 3.48
CA ASN A 114 -9.42 -7.63 4.81
C ASN A 114 -8.34 -8.23 5.72
N ILE A 115 -8.20 -9.56 5.75
CA ILE A 115 -7.16 -10.25 6.52
C ILE A 115 -5.77 -9.90 5.97
N LEU A 116 -5.58 -9.96 4.65
CA LEU A 116 -4.29 -9.65 4.03
C LEU A 116 -3.85 -8.22 4.32
N THR A 117 -4.68 -7.24 4.00
CA THR A 117 -4.34 -5.82 4.17
C THR A 117 -4.22 -5.43 5.63
N GLY A 118 -5.08 -5.98 6.52
CA GLY A 118 -5.00 -5.80 7.96
C GLY A 118 -3.72 -6.39 8.56
N THR A 119 -3.30 -7.58 8.10
CA THR A 119 -2.04 -8.19 8.53
C THR A 119 -0.84 -7.34 8.14
N ILE A 120 -0.80 -6.84 6.90
CA ILE A 120 0.28 -5.96 6.42
C ILE A 120 0.32 -4.66 7.23
N LEU A 121 -0.85 -4.07 7.52
CA LEU A 121 -0.94 -2.88 8.38
C LEU A 121 -0.40 -3.16 9.79
N ALA A 122 -0.79 -4.28 10.40
CA ALA A 122 -0.31 -4.68 11.73
C ALA A 122 1.21 -4.88 11.75
N ILE A 123 1.77 -5.52 10.72
CA ILE A 123 3.23 -5.68 10.57
C ILE A 123 3.90 -4.31 10.46
N ASN A 124 3.36 -3.39 9.66
CA ASN A 124 3.93 -2.04 9.53
C ASN A 124 3.93 -1.29 10.88
N ILE A 125 2.82 -1.32 11.61
CA ILE A 125 2.71 -0.71 12.95
C ILE A 125 3.72 -1.35 13.92
N LEU A 126 3.83 -2.68 13.91
CA LEU A 126 4.79 -3.39 14.76
C LEU A 126 6.23 -2.97 14.43
N LEU A 127 6.60 -2.86 13.16
CA LEU A 127 7.92 -2.41 12.75
C LEU A 127 8.18 -0.95 13.13
N CYS A 128 7.18 -0.07 13.05
CA CYS A 128 7.27 1.31 13.55
C CYS A 128 7.51 1.35 15.07
N SER A 129 6.90 0.46 15.85
CA SER A 129 7.01 0.43 17.30
C SER A 129 8.46 0.22 17.80
N PHE A 130 9.32 -0.44 17.02
CA PHE A 130 10.75 -0.56 17.34
C PHE A 130 11.48 0.78 17.33
N TYR A 131 10.93 1.79 16.68
CA TYR A 131 11.47 3.15 16.64
C TYR A 131 10.77 4.10 17.61
N TYR A 132 9.99 3.58 18.58
CA TYR A 132 9.19 4.37 19.52
C TYR A 132 9.99 5.54 20.15
N LYS A 133 11.22 5.30 20.61
CA LYS A 133 12.07 6.35 21.21
C LYS A 133 12.36 7.49 20.23
N ARG A 134 12.64 7.19 18.96
CA ARG A 134 12.87 8.21 17.91
C ARG A 134 11.60 8.96 17.55
N ILE A 135 10.48 8.24 17.45
CA ILE A 135 9.18 8.84 17.13
C ILE A 135 8.76 9.80 18.25
N ARG A 136 8.95 9.39 19.50
CA ARG A 136 8.67 10.23 20.67
C ARG A 136 9.50 11.51 20.68
N LEU A 137 10.81 11.43 20.41
CA LEU A 137 11.69 12.61 20.31
C LEU A 137 11.21 13.59 19.24
N ILE A 138 10.80 13.09 18.06
CA ILE A 138 10.33 13.95 16.97
C ILE A 138 9.00 14.65 17.31
N LEU A 139 8.11 13.99 18.03
CA LEU A 139 6.77 14.50 18.29
C LEU A 139 6.65 15.33 19.57
N PHE A 140 7.44 15.07 20.59
CA PHE A 140 7.20 15.58 21.94
C PHE A 140 8.41 16.27 22.60
N GLU A 141 9.61 16.17 22.04
CA GLU A 141 10.77 16.89 22.55
C GLU A 141 11.14 18.04 21.60
N LYS A 142 11.03 19.25 22.14
CA LYS A 142 11.57 20.49 21.54
C LYS A 142 13.03 20.63 21.90
#